data_2ade8281636d9acf58ac9377e71a81df
#
_entry.id   2ade8281636d9acf58ac9377e71a81df
#
_cell.length_a   1.000
_cell.length_b   1.000
_cell.length_c   1.000
_cell.angle_alpha   90.00
_cell.angle_beta   90.00
_cell.angle_gamma   90.00
#
_symmetry.space_group_name_H-M   'P 1'
#
loop_
_entity.id
_entity.type
_entity.pdbx_description
1 polymer ?
#
loop_
_entity_poly.entity_id
_entity_poly.type
_entity_poly.pdbx_seq_one_letter_code
_entity_poly.pdbx_strand_id
1 'polypeptide(L)'
;MTLVPVTYKGGIFQHDIVVDLIEDLGGYVVQKHVLAQEVVLQCFVPREDIELIREISRPLFGEVTDSPLVGTEIAVVSMSLEIHHLPHPSCDIAEYVRRLGAKSNMVSLARGPGKRIAGLNDEERDVINEHDIAVYLLGNFETCIEYKMPTLRRGIEVPIVLCGGPDIEVLKKIIDPPVDGYVGNVGRFMR
;
A
#
# COMPACT_ATOMS: atom_id res chain seq x y z
N MET A 1 2.64 -17.16 21.61
CA MET A 1 3.14 -17.23 20.21
C MET A 1 2.69 -15.96 19.52
N THR A 2 3.62 -15.14 19.05
CA THR A 2 3.33 -13.89 18.33
C THR A 2 3.64 -14.11 16.86
N LEU A 3 2.62 -14.04 16.01
CA LEU A 3 2.79 -14.10 14.57
C LEU A 3 3.24 -12.76 14.03
N VAL A 4 4.17 -12.79 13.09
CA VAL A 4 4.68 -11.59 12.39
C VAL A 4 4.58 -11.78 10.88
N PRO A 5 4.30 -10.70 10.13
CA PRO A 5 4.13 -10.76 8.70
C PRO A 5 5.49 -10.77 7.98
N VAL A 6 5.65 -11.70 7.04
CA VAL A 6 6.84 -11.84 6.20
C VAL A 6 6.45 -12.15 4.76
N THR A 7 7.37 -11.85 3.84
CA THR A 7 7.29 -12.30 2.45
C THR A 7 8.45 -13.26 2.16
N TYR A 8 8.11 -14.47 1.73
CA TYR A 8 9.06 -15.38 1.10
C TYR A 8 9.04 -15.18 -0.42
N LYS A 9 10.23 -15.11 -1.01
CA LYS A 9 10.43 -15.04 -2.45
C LYS A 9 11.47 -16.09 -2.85
N GLY A 10 11.11 -17.00 -3.74
CA GLY A 10 11.98 -18.09 -4.13
C GLY A 10 11.59 -18.74 -5.44
N GLY A 11 12.30 -19.81 -5.81
CA GLY A 11 12.02 -20.57 -7.02
C GLY A 11 10.70 -21.33 -6.94
N ILE A 12 10.08 -21.57 -8.11
CA ILE A 12 8.84 -22.35 -8.21
C ILE A 12 9.03 -23.81 -7.74
N PHE A 13 10.24 -24.35 -7.85
CA PHE A 13 10.53 -25.71 -7.43
C PHE A 13 10.77 -25.73 -5.92
N GLN A 14 10.14 -26.72 -5.24
CA GLN A 14 10.31 -26.98 -3.80
C GLN A 14 9.79 -25.88 -2.85
N HIS A 15 9.08 -24.87 -3.35
CA HIS A 15 8.47 -23.85 -2.47
C HIS A 15 7.42 -24.45 -1.51
N ASP A 16 6.84 -25.60 -1.86
CA ASP A 16 5.89 -26.33 -1.01
C ASP A 16 6.54 -26.76 0.31
N ILE A 17 7.85 -27.07 0.31
CA ILE A 17 8.62 -27.35 1.56
C ILE A 17 8.55 -26.16 2.54
N VAL A 18 8.60 -24.94 2.00
CA VAL A 18 8.52 -23.72 2.84
C VAL A 18 7.09 -23.49 3.31
N VAL A 19 6.09 -23.78 2.47
CA VAL A 19 4.67 -23.71 2.86
C VAL A 19 4.38 -24.69 3.99
N ASP A 20 4.75 -25.96 3.81
CA ASP A 20 4.54 -27.02 4.81
C ASP A 20 5.25 -26.65 6.14
N LEU A 21 6.50 -26.16 6.07
CA LEU A 21 7.23 -25.70 7.25
C LEU A 21 6.50 -24.55 7.98
N ILE A 22 6.02 -23.56 7.24
CA ILE A 22 5.29 -22.43 7.84
C ILE A 22 4.03 -22.92 8.57
N GLU A 23 3.28 -23.83 7.94
CA GLU A 23 2.05 -24.39 8.52
C GLU A 23 2.35 -25.29 9.73
N ASP A 24 3.38 -26.14 9.67
CA ASP A 24 3.82 -26.98 10.76
C ASP A 24 4.27 -26.18 12.00
N LEU A 25 4.86 -25.02 11.79
CA LEU A 25 5.24 -24.09 12.86
C LEU A 25 4.05 -23.28 13.42
N GLY A 26 2.86 -23.45 12.86
CA GLY A 26 1.64 -22.74 13.25
C GLY A 26 1.50 -21.33 12.63
N GLY A 27 2.24 -21.07 11.58
CA GLY A 27 2.02 -19.93 10.69
C GLY A 27 0.96 -20.23 9.62
N TYR A 28 0.76 -19.31 8.70
CA TYR A 28 -0.12 -19.52 7.55
C TYR A 28 0.22 -18.59 6.37
N VAL A 29 -0.11 -19.06 5.17
CA VAL A 29 0.06 -18.27 3.93
C VAL A 29 -1.21 -17.48 3.66
N VAL A 30 -1.07 -16.14 3.56
CA VAL A 30 -2.18 -15.22 3.24
C VAL A 30 -2.39 -15.16 1.73
N GLN A 31 -1.28 -15.08 0.99
CA GLN A 31 -1.32 -14.94 -0.46
C GLN A 31 -0.13 -15.63 -1.10
N LYS A 32 -0.39 -16.32 -2.23
CA LYS A 32 0.62 -16.99 -3.06
C LYS A 32 0.53 -16.46 -4.48
N HIS A 33 1.63 -15.95 -4.99
CA HIS A 33 1.78 -15.55 -6.39
C HIS A 33 2.81 -16.44 -7.07
N VAL A 34 2.44 -17.00 -8.22
CA VAL A 34 3.35 -17.78 -9.05
C VAL A 34 3.67 -16.96 -10.31
N LEU A 35 4.92 -16.58 -10.46
CA LEU A 35 5.42 -15.71 -11.52
C LEU A 35 6.46 -16.49 -12.33
N ALA A 36 6.06 -17.07 -13.46
CA ALA A 36 6.95 -17.81 -14.35
C ALA A 36 7.87 -18.83 -13.64
N GLN A 37 9.01 -18.39 -13.11
CA GLN A 37 9.99 -19.22 -12.42
C GLN A 37 10.13 -18.88 -10.93
N GLU A 38 9.34 -17.94 -10.43
CA GLU A 38 9.42 -17.41 -9.09
C GLU A 38 8.09 -17.56 -8.35
N VAL A 39 8.17 -17.79 -7.06
CA VAL A 39 7.02 -17.78 -6.15
C VAL A 39 7.22 -16.70 -5.09
N VAL A 40 6.17 -15.94 -4.84
CA VAL A 40 6.08 -14.98 -3.75
C VAL A 40 4.97 -15.42 -2.81
N LEU A 41 5.31 -15.70 -1.55
CA LEU A 41 4.37 -16.06 -0.49
C LEU A 41 4.33 -14.92 0.52
N GLN A 42 3.14 -14.42 0.80
CA GLN A 42 2.89 -13.49 1.90
C GLN A 42 2.34 -14.31 3.08
N CYS A 43 3.02 -14.29 4.20
CA CYS A 43 2.78 -15.21 5.30
C CYS A 43 2.78 -14.51 6.66
N PHE A 44 2.09 -15.12 7.61
CA PHE A 44 2.29 -14.86 9.02
C PHE A 44 3.02 -16.04 9.64
N VAL A 45 4.12 -15.77 10.33
CA VAL A 45 4.98 -16.82 10.94
C VAL A 45 5.26 -16.49 12.40
N PRO A 46 5.50 -17.51 13.27
CA PRO A 46 5.94 -17.25 14.62
C PRO A 46 7.26 -16.47 14.63
N ARG A 47 7.33 -15.44 15.45
CA ARG A 47 8.51 -14.57 15.55
C ARG A 47 9.77 -15.37 15.91
N GLU A 48 9.63 -16.37 16.78
CA GLU A 48 10.70 -17.25 17.24
C GLU A 48 11.28 -18.13 16.12
N ASP A 49 10.50 -18.42 15.08
CA ASP A 49 10.88 -19.38 14.03
C ASP A 49 11.35 -18.71 12.72
N ILE A 50 11.40 -17.39 12.66
CA ILE A 50 11.81 -16.65 11.44
C ILE A 50 13.20 -17.09 10.95
N GLU A 51 14.16 -17.26 11.87
CA GLU A 51 15.52 -17.64 11.49
C GLU A 51 15.56 -19.07 10.95
N LEU A 52 14.78 -19.99 11.52
CA LEU A 52 14.65 -21.35 11.00
C LEU A 52 14.10 -21.34 9.56
N ILE A 53 13.05 -20.55 9.32
CA ILE A 53 12.47 -20.43 7.99
C ILE A 53 13.49 -19.82 7.01
N ARG A 54 14.27 -18.82 7.42
CA ARG A 54 15.36 -18.24 6.61
C ARG A 54 16.45 -19.26 6.28
N GLU A 55 16.85 -20.08 7.26
CA GLU A 55 17.87 -21.11 7.08
C GLU A 55 17.42 -22.19 6.08
N ILE A 56 16.19 -22.67 6.20
CA ILE A 56 15.62 -23.67 5.29
C ILE A 56 15.37 -23.08 3.88
N SER A 57 15.06 -21.80 3.80
CA SER A 57 14.83 -21.10 2.52
C SER A 57 16.10 -20.89 1.70
N ARG A 58 17.26 -20.67 2.33
CA ARG A 58 18.53 -20.37 1.63
C ARG A 58 18.96 -21.43 0.62
N PRO A 59 19.02 -22.75 0.94
CA PRO A 59 19.39 -23.77 -0.03
C PRO A 59 18.36 -23.93 -1.16
N LEU A 60 17.15 -23.43 -0.98
CA LEU A 60 16.09 -23.38 -2.00
C LEU A 60 16.12 -22.09 -2.83
N PHE A 61 17.20 -21.30 -2.72
CA PHE A 61 17.32 -19.97 -3.33
C PHE A 61 16.18 -19.02 -2.94
N GLY A 62 15.63 -19.21 -1.72
CA GLY A 62 14.58 -18.37 -1.17
C GLY A 62 15.13 -17.28 -0.26
N GLU A 63 14.45 -16.14 -0.28
CA GLU A 63 14.67 -14.99 0.60
C GLU A 63 13.42 -14.73 1.43
N VAL A 64 13.59 -14.46 2.72
CA VAL A 64 12.52 -14.09 3.64
C VAL A 64 12.76 -12.68 4.14
N THR A 65 11.84 -11.78 3.85
CA THR A 65 11.89 -10.37 4.23
C THR A 65 10.73 -9.99 5.14
N ASP A 66 10.96 -9.04 6.03
CA ASP A 66 9.90 -8.46 6.85
C ASP A 66 8.93 -7.67 5.95
N SER A 67 7.64 -7.90 6.12
CA SER A 67 6.62 -7.30 5.27
C SER A 67 5.44 -6.81 6.11
N PRO A 68 5.58 -5.65 6.76
CA PRO A 68 4.67 -5.18 7.81
C PRO A 68 3.23 -4.91 7.33
N LEU A 69 3.00 -4.85 6.03
CA LEU A 69 1.68 -4.57 5.45
C LEU A 69 1.01 -5.82 4.84
N VAL A 70 1.54 -7.03 5.09
CA VAL A 70 0.88 -8.27 4.66
C VAL A 70 -0.52 -8.36 5.26
N GLY A 71 -1.50 -8.68 4.42
CA GLY A 71 -2.91 -8.76 4.81
C GLY A 71 -3.64 -7.41 4.84
N THR A 72 -2.96 -6.31 4.49
CA THR A 72 -3.58 -4.97 4.41
C THR A 72 -3.92 -4.62 2.97
N GLU A 73 -5.12 -4.10 2.73
CA GLU A 73 -5.57 -3.57 1.44
C GLU A 73 -5.59 -2.03 1.47
N ILE A 74 -4.92 -1.39 0.52
CA ILE A 74 -4.71 0.05 0.50
C ILE A 74 -5.27 0.67 -0.78
N ALA A 75 -6.21 1.62 -0.63
CA ALA A 75 -6.66 2.48 -1.72
C ALA A 75 -5.69 3.64 -1.90
N VAL A 76 -4.99 3.72 -3.01
CA VAL A 76 -4.15 4.87 -3.38
C VAL A 76 -4.98 5.82 -4.23
N VAL A 77 -5.48 6.88 -3.62
CA VAL A 77 -6.40 7.84 -4.23
C VAL A 77 -5.63 9.01 -4.83
N SER A 78 -5.74 9.17 -6.13
CA SER A 78 -5.02 10.19 -6.89
C SER A 78 -5.96 11.11 -7.65
N MET A 79 -5.59 12.38 -7.77
CA MET A 79 -6.35 13.39 -8.53
C MET A 79 -6.45 13.06 -10.01
N SER A 80 -5.44 12.41 -10.57
CA SER A 80 -5.40 12.00 -11.98
C SER A 80 -4.40 10.87 -12.15
N LEU A 81 -4.81 9.85 -12.88
CA LEU A 81 -3.92 8.83 -13.45
C LEU A 81 -3.71 9.11 -14.94
N GLU A 82 -3.99 10.35 -15.40
CA GLU A 82 -4.14 10.65 -16.82
C GLU A 82 -2.88 10.50 -17.66
N ILE A 83 -3.11 9.83 -18.76
CA ILE A 83 -2.75 9.98 -20.18
C ILE A 83 -1.27 9.89 -20.54
N HIS A 84 -0.36 10.24 -19.70
CA HIS A 84 1.07 10.08 -19.95
C HIS A 84 1.67 9.16 -18.93
N HIS A 85 2.06 7.97 -19.33
CA HIS A 85 2.81 6.98 -18.55
C HIS A 85 4.19 7.49 -18.10
N LEU A 86 4.23 8.72 -17.61
CA LEU A 86 5.37 9.24 -16.88
C LEU A 86 5.32 8.64 -15.47
N PRO A 87 6.48 8.42 -14.82
CA PRO A 87 6.53 7.99 -13.42
C PRO A 87 5.62 8.89 -12.60
N HIS A 88 4.56 8.34 -12.06
CA HIS A 88 3.55 9.09 -11.32
C HIS A 88 3.70 8.80 -9.84
N PRO A 89 3.69 9.79 -8.93
CA PRO A 89 3.82 9.57 -7.49
C PRO A 89 2.89 8.50 -6.93
N SER A 90 1.67 8.39 -7.48
CA SER A 90 0.72 7.36 -7.06
C SER A 90 1.18 5.95 -7.42
N CYS A 91 1.82 5.76 -8.58
CA CYS A 91 2.40 4.47 -8.97
C CYS A 91 3.56 4.11 -8.04
N ASP A 92 4.42 5.07 -7.71
CA ASP A 92 5.56 4.85 -6.82
C ASP A 92 5.11 4.48 -5.41
N ILE A 93 4.08 5.14 -4.88
CA ILE A 93 3.51 4.81 -3.56
C ILE A 93 2.81 3.45 -3.61
N ALA A 94 2.01 3.17 -4.64
CA ALA A 94 1.36 1.88 -4.80
C ALA A 94 2.38 0.74 -4.85
N GLU A 95 3.47 0.92 -5.59
CA GLU A 95 4.56 -0.04 -5.66
C GLU A 95 5.32 -0.17 -4.33
N TYR A 96 5.58 0.95 -3.65
CA TYR A 96 6.23 0.94 -2.34
C TYR A 96 5.44 0.13 -1.31
N VAL A 97 4.14 0.36 -1.17
CA VAL A 97 3.32 -0.39 -0.21
C VAL A 97 3.16 -1.86 -0.59
N ARG A 98 3.16 -2.18 -1.90
CA ARG A 98 3.19 -3.58 -2.38
C ARG A 98 4.47 -4.30 -1.98
N ARG A 99 5.63 -3.64 -2.07
CA ARG A 99 6.91 -4.20 -1.61
C ARG A 99 6.93 -4.48 -0.11
N LEU A 100 6.11 -3.76 0.66
CA LEU A 100 5.91 -4.00 2.08
C LEU A 100 4.82 -5.05 2.38
N GLY A 101 4.26 -5.67 1.35
CA GLY A 101 3.30 -6.76 1.46
C GLY A 101 1.82 -6.38 1.32
N ALA A 102 1.49 -5.11 1.14
CA ALA A 102 0.09 -4.70 0.96
C ALA A 102 -0.45 -5.10 -0.41
N LYS A 103 -1.76 -5.33 -0.49
CA LYS A 103 -2.50 -5.16 -1.74
C LYS A 103 -2.79 -3.68 -1.92
N SER A 104 -2.54 -3.12 -3.10
CA SER A 104 -2.87 -1.73 -3.38
C SER A 104 -3.63 -1.58 -4.69
N ASN A 105 -4.72 -0.84 -4.63
CA ASN A 105 -5.51 -0.43 -5.78
C ASN A 105 -5.43 1.07 -5.96
N MET A 106 -5.29 1.51 -7.21
CA MET A 106 -5.26 2.94 -7.52
C MET A 106 -6.67 3.41 -7.90
N VAL A 107 -7.17 4.41 -7.18
CA VAL A 107 -8.45 5.07 -7.45
C VAL A 107 -8.18 6.43 -8.04
N SER A 108 -8.57 6.63 -9.32
CA SER A 108 -8.42 7.91 -10.00
C SER A 108 -9.69 8.74 -9.86
N LEU A 109 -9.52 9.98 -9.42
CA LEU A 109 -10.62 10.94 -9.33
C LEU A 109 -10.79 11.77 -10.60
N ALA A 110 -9.97 11.54 -11.63
CA ALA A 110 -10.06 12.28 -12.90
C ALA A 110 -11.24 11.80 -13.73
N ARG A 111 -12.11 12.72 -14.09
CA ARG A 111 -13.34 12.45 -14.86
C ARG A 111 -13.25 12.94 -16.30
N GLY A 112 -12.07 12.81 -16.92
CA GLY A 112 -11.79 13.20 -18.30
C GLY A 112 -11.19 14.59 -18.47
N PRO A 113 -10.77 14.93 -19.71
CA PRO A 113 -10.04 16.15 -20.00
C PRO A 113 -10.79 17.41 -19.58
N GLY A 114 -10.12 18.31 -18.86
CA GLY A 114 -10.66 19.59 -18.43
C GLY A 114 -11.74 19.56 -17.34
N LYS A 115 -12.12 18.39 -16.84
CA LYS A 115 -13.10 18.29 -15.75
C LYS A 115 -12.42 18.48 -14.40
N ARG A 116 -12.92 19.43 -13.62
CA ARG A 116 -12.49 19.64 -12.24
C ARG A 116 -13.11 18.58 -11.36
N ILE A 117 -12.29 18.03 -10.46
CA ILE A 117 -12.77 17.10 -9.42
C ILE A 117 -13.53 17.94 -8.40
N ALA A 118 -14.84 17.72 -8.32
CA ALA A 118 -15.71 18.38 -7.34
C ALA A 118 -15.84 17.57 -6.04
N GLY A 119 -15.58 16.28 -6.08
CA GLY A 119 -15.70 15.36 -4.96
C GLY A 119 -15.72 13.91 -5.42
N LEU A 120 -15.90 12.99 -4.48
CA LEU A 120 -16.15 11.57 -4.75
C LEU A 120 -17.62 11.36 -5.11
N ASN A 121 -17.88 10.46 -6.05
CA ASN A 121 -19.21 9.88 -6.23
C ASN A 121 -19.41 8.70 -5.26
N ASP A 122 -20.61 8.12 -5.21
CA ASP A 122 -20.91 7.04 -4.27
C ASP A 122 -20.12 5.78 -4.58
N GLU A 123 -19.98 5.40 -5.87
CA GLU A 123 -19.19 4.26 -6.30
C GLU A 123 -17.70 4.40 -5.91
N GLU A 124 -17.10 5.58 -6.08
CA GLU A 124 -15.71 5.84 -5.67
C GLU A 124 -15.55 5.75 -4.14
N ARG A 125 -16.55 6.18 -3.36
CA ARG A 125 -16.54 6.05 -1.90
C ARG A 125 -16.62 4.59 -1.48
N ASP A 126 -17.54 3.84 -2.09
CA ASP A 126 -17.73 2.42 -1.79
C ASP A 126 -16.44 1.65 -2.07
N VAL A 127 -15.82 1.87 -3.23
CA VAL A 127 -14.53 1.26 -3.58
C VAL A 127 -13.43 1.62 -2.56
N ILE A 128 -13.36 2.88 -2.11
CA ILE A 128 -12.35 3.29 -1.12
C ILE A 128 -12.64 2.63 0.24
N ASN A 129 -13.90 2.57 0.64
CA ASN A 129 -14.31 2.00 1.93
C ASN A 129 -14.21 0.46 1.99
N GLU A 130 -14.05 -0.22 0.85
CA GLU A 130 -13.73 -1.65 0.79
C GLU A 130 -12.28 -1.97 1.22
N HIS A 131 -11.41 -0.96 1.38
CA HIS A 131 -10.02 -1.12 1.78
C HIS A 131 -9.85 -0.88 3.28
N ASP A 132 -8.68 -1.25 3.82
CA ASP A 132 -8.34 -1.01 5.22
C ASP A 132 -7.83 0.42 5.47
N ILE A 133 -7.21 1.04 4.45
CA ILE A 133 -6.60 2.37 4.53
C ILE A 133 -6.74 3.08 3.18
N ALA A 134 -7.02 4.38 3.23
CA ALA A 134 -7.00 5.26 2.06
C ALA A 134 -5.79 6.20 2.10
N VAL A 135 -4.94 6.15 1.07
CA VAL A 135 -3.79 7.05 0.91
C VAL A 135 -4.12 8.09 -0.16
N TYR A 136 -4.30 9.34 0.24
CA TYR A 136 -4.65 10.45 -0.65
C TYR A 136 -3.41 11.19 -1.15
N LEU A 137 -3.24 11.28 -2.47
CA LEU A 137 -2.20 12.07 -3.12
C LEU A 137 -2.81 13.30 -3.79
N LEU A 138 -2.70 14.45 -3.14
CA LEU A 138 -3.35 15.69 -3.58
C LEU A 138 -2.39 16.71 -4.22
N GLY A 139 -1.12 16.33 -4.43
CA GLY A 139 -0.11 17.20 -5.06
C GLY A 139 0.56 18.17 -4.08
N ASN A 140 1.10 19.28 -4.62
CA ASN A 140 2.05 20.13 -3.89
C ASN A 140 1.48 21.48 -3.43
N PHE A 141 0.26 21.83 -3.83
CA PHE A 141 -0.31 23.15 -3.55
C PHE A 141 -1.19 23.13 -2.30
N GLU A 142 -0.76 23.82 -1.25
CA GLU A 142 -1.44 23.95 0.04
C GLU A 142 -2.91 24.34 -0.12
N THR A 143 -3.18 25.43 -0.83
CA THR A 143 -4.55 25.92 -1.06
C THR A 143 -5.44 24.92 -1.79
N CYS A 144 -4.86 24.08 -2.65
CA CYS A 144 -5.59 23.03 -3.36
C CYS A 144 -5.96 21.88 -2.39
N ILE A 145 -5.03 21.50 -1.51
CA ILE A 145 -5.23 20.46 -0.51
C ILE A 145 -6.29 20.91 0.50
N GLU A 146 -6.12 22.09 1.07
CA GLU A 146 -7.06 22.70 2.03
C GLU A 146 -8.48 22.77 1.46
N TYR A 147 -8.63 23.22 0.23
CA TYR A 147 -9.93 23.37 -0.42
C TYR A 147 -10.62 22.03 -0.73
N LYS A 148 -9.85 21.01 -1.13
CA LYS A 148 -10.40 19.74 -1.62
C LYS A 148 -10.65 18.72 -0.52
N MET A 149 -9.79 18.70 0.49
CA MET A 149 -9.81 17.65 1.51
C MET A 149 -11.17 17.52 2.22
N PRO A 150 -11.88 18.60 2.60
CA PRO A 150 -13.19 18.51 3.23
C PRO A 150 -14.23 17.75 2.38
N THR A 151 -14.15 17.90 1.05
CA THR A 151 -15.06 17.22 0.13
C THR A 151 -14.65 15.77 -0.12
N LEU A 152 -13.35 15.51 -0.23
CA LEU A 152 -12.80 14.18 -0.55
C LEU A 152 -12.87 13.20 0.64
N ARG A 153 -12.86 13.71 1.88
CA ARG A 153 -13.01 12.86 3.07
C ARG A 153 -14.46 12.51 3.43
N ARG A 154 -15.42 13.21 2.82
CA ARG A 154 -16.83 13.05 3.15
C ARG A 154 -17.35 11.67 2.76
N GLY A 155 -17.82 10.90 3.77
CA GLY A 155 -18.32 9.54 3.58
C GLY A 155 -17.23 8.48 3.45
N ILE A 156 -15.97 8.82 3.77
CA ILE A 156 -14.90 7.84 3.91
C ILE A 156 -14.85 7.38 5.36
N GLU A 157 -14.94 6.08 5.55
CA GLU A 157 -15.05 5.40 6.86
C GLU A 157 -13.73 4.76 7.31
N VAL A 158 -12.81 4.58 6.37
CA VAL A 158 -11.48 4.00 6.63
C VAL A 158 -10.46 5.09 7.02
N PRO A 159 -9.40 4.73 7.76
CA PRO A 159 -8.31 5.65 8.07
C PRO A 159 -7.71 6.31 6.83
N ILE A 160 -7.45 7.61 6.92
CA ILE A 160 -6.90 8.41 5.81
C ILE A 160 -5.46 8.82 6.12
N VAL A 161 -4.55 8.48 5.21
CA VAL A 161 -3.18 9.00 5.16
C VAL A 161 -3.09 10.02 4.04
N LEU A 162 -2.81 11.28 4.37
CA LEU A 162 -2.62 12.34 3.40
C LEU A 162 -1.15 12.46 2.99
N CYS A 163 -0.89 12.29 1.69
CA CYS A 163 0.42 12.48 1.08
C CYS A 163 0.42 13.76 0.22
N GLY A 164 1.38 14.65 0.48
CA GLY A 164 1.48 15.91 -0.25
C GLY A 164 2.89 16.44 -0.42
N GLY A 165 3.05 17.45 -1.30
CA GLY A 165 4.31 18.17 -1.50
C GLY A 165 4.68 19.11 -0.35
N PRO A 166 3.72 19.77 0.35
CA PRO A 166 3.99 20.56 1.54
C PRO A 166 4.62 19.71 2.66
N ASP A 167 5.29 20.42 3.57
CA ASP A 167 5.83 19.82 4.78
C ASP A 167 4.72 19.27 5.67
N ILE A 168 5.02 18.26 6.50
CA ILE A 168 4.05 17.65 7.42
C ILE A 168 3.42 18.69 8.34
N GLU A 169 4.21 19.63 8.88
CA GLU A 169 3.71 20.66 9.77
C GLU A 169 2.76 21.65 9.09
N VAL A 170 2.94 21.86 7.78
CA VAL A 170 2.00 22.64 6.96
C VAL A 170 0.72 21.84 6.75
N LEU A 171 0.82 20.55 6.35
CA LEU A 171 -0.35 19.69 6.15
C LEU A 171 -1.23 19.60 7.40
N LYS A 172 -0.64 19.43 8.57
CA LYS A 172 -1.35 19.37 9.85
C LYS A 172 -2.10 20.68 10.18
N LYS A 173 -1.60 21.82 9.70
CA LYS A 173 -2.24 23.12 9.94
C LYS A 173 -3.42 23.41 9.03
N ILE A 174 -3.34 22.97 7.78
CA ILE A 174 -4.35 23.27 6.76
C ILE A 174 -5.49 22.24 6.71
N ILE A 175 -5.37 21.10 7.40
CA ILE A 175 -6.39 20.03 7.42
C ILE A 175 -7.10 20.04 8.76
N ASP A 176 -8.37 20.45 8.75
CA ASP A 176 -9.26 20.45 9.90
C ASP A 176 -10.62 19.81 9.52
N PRO A 177 -11.10 18.83 10.28
CA PRO A 177 -10.41 18.07 11.33
C PRO A 177 -9.22 17.25 10.78
N PRO A 178 -8.25 16.88 11.64
CA PRO A 178 -7.07 16.13 11.21
C PRO A 178 -7.42 14.77 10.59
N VAL A 179 -6.54 14.24 9.77
CA VAL A 179 -6.59 12.86 9.27
C VAL A 179 -5.68 11.96 10.10
N ASP A 180 -5.76 10.64 9.87
CA ASP A 180 -5.07 9.64 10.69
C ASP A 180 -3.55 9.63 10.50
N GLY A 181 -3.07 10.03 9.31
CA GLY A 181 -1.65 10.09 9.03
C GLY A 181 -1.26 11.14 7.98
N TYR A 182 0.00 11.55 8.01
CA TYR A 182 0.56 12.54 7.07
C TYR A 182 1.92 12.11 6.55
N VAL A 183 2.12 12.26 5.24
CA VAL A 183 3.42 12.14 4.57
C VAL A 183 3.69 13.41 3.79
N GLY A 184 4.67 14.18 4.22
CA GLY A 184 5.06 15.44 3.58
C GLY A 184 6.17 15.26 2.55
N ASN A 185 6.43 16.32 1.77
CA ASN A 185 7.55 16.42 0.82
C ASN A 185 7.59 15.35 -0.28
N VAL A 186 6.48 14.75 -0.62
CA VAL A 186 6.38 13.64 -1.60
C VAL A 186 6.95 14.01 -2.97
N GLY A 187 6.85 15.27 -3.39
CA GLY A 187 7.39 15.74 -4.67
C GLY A 187 8.90 15.98 -4.71
N ARG A 188 9.61 15.92 -3.58
CA ARG A 188 11.07 16.18 -3.51
C ARG A 188 11.93 14.97 -3.85
N PHE A 189 11.38 13.77 -3.77
CA PHE A 189 12.09 12.52 -4.05
C PHE A 189 12.15 12.17 -5.55
N MET A 190 11.52 12.98 -6.40
CA MET A 190 11.39 12.75 -7.85
C MET A 190 12.28 13.66 -8.71
N ARG A 191 13.39 14.16 -8.17
CA ARG A 191 14.38 14.93 -8.92
C ARG A 191 15.67 14.16 -9.15
#